data_ff88ea536222022e85b12cb6d6fc95bb
#
_entry.id   ff88ea536222022e85b12cb6d6fc95bb
#
_cell.length_a   1.000
_cell.length_b   1.000
_cell.length_c   1.000
_cell.angle_alpha   90.00
_cell.angle_beta   90.00
_cell.angle_gamma   90.00
#
_symmetry.space_group_name_H-M   'P 1'
#
loop_
_entity.id
_entity.type
_entity.pdbx_description
1 polymer ?
#
loop_
_entity_poly.entity_id
_entity_poly.type
_entity_poly.pdbx_seq_one_letter_code
_entity_poly.pdbx_strand_id
1 'polypeptide(L)'
;MCEHTDFDGFACQECESCKRIENEESLDYMIVSNDRIKKKDIVDLQAFFESTSAGKQNARIYILDHYDKATPDASNSLLKFLEEPSEGIYGILIADEKSNVLPTIQSRCQAICFKPESCEHLLLENTSEENAKMLAESGYTYDKAIELLSLPDFEELKQVALEYIEHASSFAQIEKMQTSVFVSKSERMNKDWIQLWIQWVLFYVKNDRVNLPLEKKVKLYSILIENMDMLYRPVDLGLFMDKRYYDIRKAVI
;
A
#
# COMPACT_ATOMS: atom_id res chain seq x y z
N MET A 1 0.34 -3.23 -31.66
CA MET A 1 0.46 -4.53 -30.98
C MET A 1 1.69 -5.26 -31.47
N CYS A 2 2.28 -6.11 -30.62
CA CYS A 2 3.41 -6.94 -31.00
C CYS A 2 3.04 -7.84 -32.19
N GLU A 3 3.93 -7.96 -33.19
CA GLU A 3 3.73 -8.79 -34.39
C GLU A 3 4.04 -10.27 -34.11
N HIS A 4 4.87 -10.50 -33.08
CA HIS A 4 5.34 -11.81 -32.66
C HIS A 4 5.31 -11.90 -31.14
N THR A 5 4.41 -12.67 -30.57
CA THR A 5 4.44 -12.98 -29.14
C THR A 5 5.44 -14.12 -28.90
N ASP A 6 6.10 -14.13 -27.76
CA ASP A 6 6.88 -15.25 -27.30
C ASP A 6 6.00 -16.47 -26.95
N PHE A 7 6.62 -17.57 -26.51
CA PHE A 7 5.92 -18.81 -26.20
C PHE A 7 4.92 -18.65 -25.03
N ASP A 8 5.18 -17.70 -24.13
CA ASP A 8 4.35 -17.40 -22.94
C ASP A 8 3.28 -16.34 -23.24
N GLY A 9 3.24 -15.83 -24.47
CA GLY A 9 2.26 -14.80 -24.90
C GLY A 9 2.70 -13.36 -24.62
N PHE A 10 3.92 -13.13 -24.18
CA PHE A 10 4.47 -11.80 -23.95
C PHE A 10 4.94 -11.14 -25.26
N ALA A 11 5.12 -9.83 -25.22
CA ALA A 11 5.63 -9.06 -26.34
C ALA A 11 7.08 -9.44 -26.65
N CYS A 12 7.43 -9.59 -27.92
CA CYS A 12 8.76 -10.06 -28.34
C CYS A 12 9.91 -9.06 -28.08
N GLN A 13 9.62 -7.81 -27.77
CA GLN A 13 10.56 -6.69 -27.53
C GLN A 13 11.50 -6.34 -28.72
N GLU A 14 11.42 -7.06 -29.83
CA GLU A 14 12.31 -6.93 -30.97
C GLU A 14 11.66 -6.30 -32.20
N CYS A 15 10.33 -6.48 -32.38
CA CYS A 15 9.62 -5.96 -33.54
C CYS A 15 9.48 -4.42 -33.48
N GLU A 16 9.16 -3.80 -34.63
CA GLU A 16 9.06 -2.35 -34.74
C GLU A 16 8.01 -1.77 -33.79
N SER A 17 6.88 -2.46 -33.59
CA SER A 17 5.84 -2.04 -32.64
C SER A 17 6.35 -2.06 -31.19
N CYS A 18 7.12 -3.05 -30.78
CA CYS A 18 7.70 -3.11 -29.44
C CYS A 18 8.72 -1.98 -29.23
N LYS A 19 9.61 -1.76 -30.19
CA LYS A 19 10.62 -0.69 -30.13
C LYS A 19 10.00 0.71 -30.07
N ARG A 20 8.90 0.95 -30.80
CA ARG A 20 8.16 2.22 -30.70
C ARG A 20 7.55 2.46 -29.34
N ILE A 21 7.07 1.41 -28.69
CA ILE A 21 6.53 1.52 -27.31
C ILE A 21 7.68 1.81 -26.33
N GLU A 22 8.79 1.11 -26.45
CA GLU A 22 9.97 1.30 -25.61
C GLU A 22 10.56 2.72 -25.73
N ASN A 23 10.54 3.28 -26.95
CA ASN A 23 11.03 4.63 -27.23
C ASN A 23 9.97 5.73 -26.98
N GLU A 24 8.79 5.41 -26.45
CA GLU A 24 7.67 6.36 -26.25
C GLU A 24 7.18 7.04 -27.54
N GLU A 25 7.45 6.45 -28.71
CA GLU A 25 7.07 6.98 -30.02
C GLU A 25 5.72 6.44 -30.53
N SER A 26 5.05 5.58 -29.77
CA SER A 26 3.79 4.99 -30.18
C SER A 26 2.61 5.92 -29.90
N LEU A 27 1.77 6.13 -30.89
CA LEU A 27 0.49 6.84 -30.77
C LEU A 27 -0.67 5.91 -30.36
N ASP A 28 -0.38 4.64 -30.13
CA ASP A 28 -1.39 3.62 -29.81
C ASP A 28 -1.60 3.49 -28.30
N TYR A 29 -0.82 4.18 -27.47
CA TYR A 29 -1.02 4.18 -26.04
C TYR A 29 -0.77 5.55 -25.40
N MET A 30 -1.41 5.77 -24.26
CA MET A 30 -1.19 6.95 -23.41
C MET A 30 -1.21 6.53 -21.94
N ILE A 31 -0.19 6.96 -21.18
CA ILE A 31 -0.10 6.75 -19.75
C ILE A 31 -0.28 8.08 -19.03
N VAL A 32 -1.16 8.11 -18.04
CA VAL A 32 -1.32 9.24 -17.12
C VAL A 32 -0.91 8.74 -15.73
N SER A 33 0.27 9.21 -15.25
CA SER A 33 0.88 8.79 -13.99
C SER A 33 1.15 9.98 -13.06
N ASN A 34 0.18 10.89 -12.95
CA ASN A 34 0.27 12.02 -12.04
C ASN A 34 -0.06 11.59 -10.60
N ASP A 35 0.57 12.21 -9.59
CA ASP A 35 0.25 11.97 -8.17
C ASP A 35 -1.25 12.08 -7.87
N ARG A 36 -1.96 12.88 -8.65
CA ARG A 36 -3.40 13.03 -8.58
C ARG A 36 -3.99 13.34 -9.94
N ILE A 37 -4.83 12.44 -10.45
CA ILE A 37 -5.50 12.61 -11.75
C ILE A 37 -6.60 13.67 -11.63
N LYS A 38 -6.54 14.69 -12.49
CA LYS A 38 -7.49 15.81 -12.56
C LYS A 38 -8.36 15.71 -13.81
N LYS A 39 -9.46 16.46 -13.81
CA LYS A 39 -10.36 16.54 -14.97
C LYS A 39 -9.63 16.87 -16.28
N LYS A 40 -8.62 17.75 -16.23
CA LYS A 40 -7.82 18.12 -17.39
C LYS A 40 -7.11 16.92 -18.00
N ASP A 41 -6.53 16.06 -17.18
CA ASP A 41 -5.81 14.88 -17.65
C ASP A 41 -6.73 13.93 -18.43
N ILE A 42 -7.99 13.79 -17.97
CA ILE A 42 -9.01 12.99 -18.68
C ILE A 42 -9.44 13.66 -19.99
N VAL A 43 -9.59 14.98 -20.01
CA VAL A 43 -9.93 15.72 -21.24
C VAL A 43 -8.81 15.61 -22.27
N ASP A 44 -7.55 15.76 -21.84
CA ASP A 44 -6.38 15.62 -22.72
C ASP A 44 -6.28 14.18 -23.28
N LEU A 45 -6.57 13.18 -22.44
CA LEU A 45 -6.65 11.77 -22.86
C LEU A 45 -7.74 11.57 -23.94
N GLN A 46 -8.93 12.11 -23.74
CA GLN A 46 -10.04 12.00 -24.70
C GLN A 46 -9.66 12.65 -26.04
N ALA A 47 -9.13 13.88 -25.98
CA ALA A 47 -8.67 14.61 -27.17
C ALA A 47 -7.58 13.84 -27.94
N PHE A 48 -6.65 13.20 -27.25
CA PHE A 48 -5.63 12.36 -27.86
C PHE A 48 -6.24 11.21 -28.66
N PHE A 49 -7.21 10.50 -28.10
CA PHE A 49 -7.84 9.37 -28.78
C PHE A 49 -8.84 9.78 -29.87
N GLU A 50 -9.42 10.98 -29.80
CA GLU A 50 -10.28 11.54 -30.86
C GLU A 50 -9.46 12.05 -32.05
N SER A 51 -8.29 12.66 -31.82
CA SER A 51 -7.46 13.29 -32.85
C SER A 51 -6.58 12.33 -33.64
N THR A 52 -6.23 11.18 -33.05
CA THR A 52 -5.39 10.17 -33.68
C THR A 52 -6.25 9.12 -34.38
N SER A 53 -6.23 9.08 -35.72
CA SER A 53 -6.84 8.00 -36.47
C SER A 53 -6.12 6.68 -36.15
N ALA A 54 -6.89 5.63 -35.86
CA ALA A 54 -6.36 4.30 -35.67
C ALA A 54 -5.48 3.89 -36.86
N GLY A 55 -4.22 3.54 -36.58
CA GLY A 55 -3.36 2.89 -37.54
C GLY A 55 -3.95 1.54 -37.97
N LYS A 56 -3.29 0.83 -38.86
CA LYS A 56 -3.78 -0.47 -39.39
C LYS A 56 -4.03 -1.57 -38.33
N GLN A 57 -3.65 -1.36 -37.09
CA GLN A 57 -3.88 -2.27 -35.95
C GLN A 57 -4.87 -1.62 -34.97
N ASN A 58 -6.02 -2.26 -34.81
CA ASN A 58 -7.22 -1.70 -34.21
C ASN A 58 -7.26 -1.59 -32.67
N ALA A 59 -6.17 -1.74 -31.96
CA ALA A 59 -6.18 -1.67 -30.49
C ALA A 59 -5.33 -0.52 -29.97
N ARG A 60 -5.94 0.36 -29.19
CA ARG A 60 -5.33 1.51 -28.53
C ARG A 60 -5.57 1.42 -27.03
N ILE A 61 -4.60 1.77 -26.23
CA ILE A 61 -4.63 1.52 -24.77
C ILE A 61 -4.37 2.83 -24.03
N TYR A 62 -5.17 3.11 -23.01
CA TYR A 62 -4.82 4.10 -22.01
C TYR A 62 -4.61 3.47 -20.66
N ILE A 63 -3.68 4.01 -19.89
CA ILE A 63 -3.37 3.59 -18.54
C ILE A 63 -3.50 4.80 -17.62
N LEU A 64 -4.35 4.67 -16.60
CA LEU A 64 -4.51 5.67 -15.55
C LEU A 64 -3.91 5.10 -14.26
N ASP A 65 -2.72 5.55 -13.92
CA ASP A 65 -2.01 5.11 -12.73
C ASP A 65 -2.46 5.91 -11.50
N HIS A 66 -2.46 5.29 -10.33
CA HIS A 66 -2.97 5.88 -9.08
C HIS A 66 -4.40 6.43 -9.20
N TYR A 67 -5.28 5.69 -9.87
CA TYR A 67 -6.65 6.13 -10.14
C TYR A 67 -7.49 6.29 -8.85
N ASP A 68 -7.15 5.60 -7.79
CA ASP A 68 -7.74 5.78 -6.45
C ASP A 68 -7.54 7.20 -5.86
N LYS A 69 -6.57 7.97 -6.39
CA LYS A 69 -6.31 9.38 -6.03
C LYS A 69 -6.95 10.38 -7.00
N ALA A 70 -7.75 9.91 -7.97
CA ALA A 70 -8.42 10.76 -8.93
C ALA A 70 -9.42 11.71 -8.25
N THR A 71 -9.55 12.93 -8.81
CA THR A 71 -10.59 13.85 -8.34
C THR A 71 -11.97 13.38 -8.75
N PRO A 72 -13.04 13.72 -7.98
CA PRO A 72 -14.42 13.39 -8.38
C PRO A 72 -14.79 13.91 -9.78
N ASP A 73 -14.30 15.10 -10.16
CA ASP A 73 -14.53 15.69 -11.47
C ASP A 73 -13.82 14.90 -12.59
N ALA A 74 -12.62 14.35 -12.33
CA ALA A 74 -11.92 13.47 -13.24
C ALA A 74 -12.72 12.17 -13.45
N SER A 75 -13.16 11.56 -12.35
CA SER A 75 -13.95 10.33 -12.40
C SER A 75 -15.27 10.53 -13.16
N ASN A 76 -15.96 11.64 -12.92
CA ASN A 76 -17.19 11.96 -13.66
C ASN A 76 -16.94 12.20 -15.16
N SER A 77 -15.79 12.79 -15.52
CA SER A 77 -15.41 12.97 -16.93
C SER A 77 -15.09 11.64 -17.60
N LEU A 78 -14.47 10.71 -16.86
CA LEU A 78 -14.15 9.38 -17.39
C LEU A 78 -15.40 8.51 -17.61
N LEU A 79 -16.46 8.71 -16.82
CA LEU A 79 -17.70 7.92 -16.97
C LEU A 79 -18.24 7.96 -18.39
N LYS A 80 -18.25 9.13 -19.03
CA LYS A 80 -18.72 9.27 -20.43
C LYS A 80 -17.89 8.43 -21.39
N PHE A 81 -16.57 8.36 -21.16
CA PHE A 81 -15.66 7.60 -21.99
C PHE A 81 -15.79 6.08 -21.78
N LEU A 82 -16.20 5.68 -20.56
CA LEU A 82 -16.48 4.27 -20.23
C LEU A 82 -17.86 3.80 -20.70
N GLU A 83 -18.83 4.72 -20.81
CA GLU A 83 -20.19 4.39 -21.25
C GLU A 83 -20.29 4.22 -22.78
N GLU A 84 -19.53 5.02 -23.52
CA GLU A 84 -19.51 5.00 -24.98
C GLU A 84 -18.07 4.78 -25.47
N PRO A 85 -17.49 3.59 -25.21
CA PRO A 85 -16.13 3.32 -25.64
C PRO A 85 -16.03 3.29 -27.16
N SER A 86 -15.08 4.05 -27.72
CA SER A 86 -14.75 3.93 -29.14
C SER A 86 -14.22 2.53 -29.42
N GLU A 87 -14.56 1.97 -30.58
CA GLU A 87 -14.13 0.64 -30.97
C GLU A 87 -12.61 0.52 -30.98
N GLY A 88 -12.07 -0.53 -30.37
CA GLY A 88 -10.64 -0.79 -30.28
C GLY A 88 -9.88 0.01 -29.21
N ILE A 89 -10.57 0.79 -28.34
CA ILE A 89 -9.93 1.48 -27.21
C ILE A 89 -10.11 0.67 -25.93
N TYR A 90 -9.02 0.41 -25.21
CA TYR A 90 -8.98 -0.32 -23.96
C TYR A 90 -8.41 0.55 -22.85
N GLY A 91 -9.04 0.55 -21.69
CA GLY A 91 -8.59 1.28 -20.52
C GLY A 91 -8.08 0.35 -19.42
N ILE A 92 -6.94 0.71 -18.82
CA ILE A 92 -6.39 0.07 -17.63
C ILE A 92 -6.34 1.13 -16.52
N LEU A 93 -7.08 0.89 -15.44
CA LEU A 93 -7.08 1.72 -14.25
C LEU A 93 -6.32 0.98 -13.16
N ILE A 94 -5.22 1.55 -12.68
CA ILE A 94 -4.41 0.98 -11.60
C ILE A 94 -4.77 1.74 -10.31
N ALA A 95 -5.10 1.01 -9.27
CA ALA A 95 -5.49 1.57 -7.98
C ALA A 95 -4.93 0.70 -6.84
N ASP A 96 -4.34 1.34 -5.84
CA ASP A 96 -3.88 0.65 -4.63
C ASP A 96 -5.07 0.29 -3.74
N GLU A 97 -6.03 1.22 -3.61
CA GLU A 97 -7.21 1.08 -2.76
C GLU A 97 -8.50 1.08 -3.56
N LYS A 98 -9.09 -0.10 -3.74
CA LYS A 98 -10.37 -0.27 -4.45
C LYS A 98 -11.50 0.57 -3.84
N SER A 99 -11.52 0.75 -2.52
CA SER A 99 -12.53 1.53 -1.79
C SER A 99 -12.58 2.99 -2.19
N ASN A 100 -11.47 3.56 -2.67
CA ASN A 100 -11.36 4.94 -3.12
C ASN A 100 -11.81 5.15 -4.57
N VAL A 101 -12.05 4.07 -5.32
CA VAL A 101 -12.59 4.14 -6.68
C VAL A 101 -14.12 4.22 -6.60
N LEU A 102 -14.71 5.19 -7.32
CA LEU A 102 -16.17 5.37 -7.32
C LEU A 102 -16.91 4.09 -7.76
N PRO A 103 -18.00 3.70 -7.07
CA PRO A 103 -18.80 2.52 -7.44
C PRO A 103 -19.29 2.54 -8.88
N THR A 104 -19.56 3.74 -9.42
CA THR A 104 -19.96 3.96 -10.81
C THR A 104 -18.88 3.58 -11.82
N ILE A 105 -17.61 3.77 -11.49
CA ILE A 105 -16.45 3.32 -12.27
C ILE A 105 -16.30 1.80 -12.11
N GLN A 106 -16.32 1.31 -10.86
CA GLN A 106 -16.16 -0.12 -10.59
C GLN A 106 -17.18 -0.98 -11.34
N SER A 107 -18.43 -0.49 -11.49
CA SER A 107 -19.50 -1.22 -12.21
C SER A 107 -19.29 -1.31 -13.72
N ARG A 108 -18.39 -0.49 -14.29
CA ARG A 108 -18.08 -0.44 -15.74
C ARG A 108 -16.72 -1.05 -16.07
N CYS A 109 -16.00 -1.51 -15.07
CA CYS A 109 -14.68 -2.11 -15.23
C CYS A 109 -14.69 -3.56 -14.75
N GLN A 110 -13.90 -4.40 -15.39
CA GLN A 110 -13.56 -5.70 -14.83
C GLN A 110 -12.44 -5.51 -13.79
N ALA A 111 -12.73 -5.77 -12.52
CA ALA A 111 -11.74 -5.67 -11.47
C ALA A 111 -10.91 -6.95 -11.38
N ILE A 112 -9.60 -6.79 -11.47
CA ILE A 112 -8.60 -7.83 -11.21
C ILE A 112 -7.84 -7.42 -9.96
N CYS A 113 -7.93 -8.22 -8.90
CA CYS A 113 -7.21 -7.95 -7.66
C CYS A 113 -5.94 -8.79 -7.64
N PHE A 114 -4.81 -8.11 -7.58
CA PHE A 114 -3.53 -8.74 -7.32
C PHE A 114 -3.35 -8.86 -5.81
N LYS A 115 -3.06 -10.06 -5.34
CA LYS A 115 -2.54 -10.22 -3.98
C LYS A 115 -1.06 -9.88 -4.03
N PRO A 116 -0.54 -9.04 -3.12
CA PRO A 116 0.90 -8.86 -3.04
C PRO A 116 1.54 -10.24 -2.83
N GLU A 117 2.53 -10.59 -3.64
CA GLU A 117 3.37 -11.74 -3.36
C GLU A 117 4.04 -11.51 -2.00
N SER A 118 4.10 -12.56 -1.19
CA SER A 118 4.83 -12.48 0.06
C SER A 118 6.29 -12.17 -0.25
N CYS A 119 6.77 -11.03 0.19
CA CYS A 119 8.17 -10.65 0.03
C CYS A 119 9.09 -11.38 1.04
N GLU A 120 8.54 -12.28 1.86
CA GLU A 120 9.28 -13.00 2.90
C GLU A 120 10.54 -13.68 2.37
N HIS A 121 10.39 -14.44 1.28
CA HIS A 121 11.50 -15.15 0.67
C HIS A 121 12.63 -14.21 0.18
N LEU A 122 12.26 -13.08 -0.43
CA LEU A 122 13.22 -12.08 -0.90
C LEU A 122 13.92 -11.37 0.25
N LEU A 123 13.24 -11.19 1.37
CA LEU A 123 13.79 -10.54 2.55
C LEU A 123 14.78 -11.42 3.32
N LEU A 124 14.70 -12.75 3.21
CA LEU A 124 15.62 -13.67 3.90
C LEU A 124 17.09 -13.48 3.53
N GLU A 125 17.39 -12.91 2.37
CA GLU A 125 18.75 -12.55 1.97
C GLU A 125 19.30 -11.33 2.73
N ASN A 126 18.42 -10.51 3.30
CA ASN A 126 18.77 -9.21 3.88
C ASN A 126 18.57 -9.14 5.40
N THR A 127 17.80 -10.05 5.99
CA THR A 127 17.44 -9.98 7.40
C THR A 127 17.13 -11.36 8.00
N SER A 128 16.85 -11.39 9.30
CA SER A 128 16.45 -12.62 9.99
C SER A 128 15.07 -13.12 9.52
N GLU A 129 14.82 -14.43 9.66
CA GLU A 129 13.53 -15.05 9.35
C GLU A 129 12.35 -14.37 10.10
N GLU A 130 12.56 -14.01 11.36
CA GLU A 130 11.55 -13.33 12.16
C GLU A 130 11.20 -11.94 11.60
N ASN A 131 12.20 -11.15 11.21
CA ASN A 131 11.98 -9.84 10.61
C ASN A 131 11.31 -9.97 9.24
N ALA A 132 11.80 -10.87 8.38
CA ALA A 132 11.23 -11.13 7.06
C ALA A 132 9.75 -11.52 7.16
N LYS A 133 9.43 -12.45 8.05
CA LYS A 133 8.07 -12.91 8.28
C LYS A 133 7.16 -11.79 8.79
N MET A 134 7.62 -11.01 9.78
CA MET A 134 6.83 -9.90 10.32
C MET A 134 6.53 -8.85 9.26
N LEU A 135 7.52 -8.42 8.49
CA LEU A 135 7.36 -7.41 7.45
C LEU A 135 6.41 -7.90 6.33
N ALA A 136 6.56 -9.15 5.90
CA ALA A 136 5.69 -9.75 4.90
C ALA A 136 4.23 -9.92 5.40
N GLU A 137 4.02 -10.42 6.63
CA GLU A 137 2.69 -10.57 7.23
C GLU A 137 2.01 -9.21 7.50
N SER A 138 2.79 -8.16 7.69
CA SER A 138 2.29 -6.78 7.85
C SER A 138 1.91 -6.11 6.51
N GLY A 139 2.13 -6.79 5.38
CA GLY A 139 1.75 -6.31 4.06
C GLY A 139 2.71 -5.29 3.44
N TYR A 140 3.93 -5.17 3.96
CA TYR A 140 4.94 -4.31 3.34
C TYR A 140 5.42 -4.89 2.00
N THR A 141 5.64 -4.00 1.03
CA THR A 141 6.35 -4.36 -0.21
C THR A 141 7.83 -4.57 0.10
N TYR A 142 8.54 -5.27 -0.81
CA TYR A 142 9.98 -5.51 -0.65
C TYR A 142 10.76 -4.21 -0.44
N ASP A 143 10.54 -3.21 -1.30
CA ASP A 143 11.26 -1.93 -1.24
C ASP A 143 11.02 -1.19 0.09
N LYS A 144 9.75 -1.17 0.55
CA LYS A 144 9.41 -0.55 1.83
C LYS A 144 9.99 -1.31 3.01
N ALA A 145 10.04 -2.63 2.95
CA ALA A 145 10.65 -3.47 3.97
C ALA A 145 12.18 -3.22 4.07
N ILE A 146 12.88 -3.11 2.94
CA ILE A 146 14.31 -2.77 2.91
C ILE A 146 14.57 -1.37 3.48
N GLU A 147 13.71 -0.39 3.14
CA GLU A 147 13.78 0.96 3.73
C GLU A 147 13.67 0.90 5.26
N LEU A 148 12.68 0.17 5.78
CA LEU A 148 12.47 0.00 7.23
C LEU A 148 13.65 -0.70 7.91
N LEU A 149 14.18 -1.77 7.32
CA LEU A 149 15.35 -2.49 7.83
C LEU A 149 16.62 -1.62 7.89
N SER A 150 16.73 -0.63 7.01
CA SER A 150 17.85 0.31 7.00
C SER A 150 17.80 1.36 8.10
N LEU A 151 16.68 1.49 8.80
CA LEU A 151 16.51 2.44 9.89
C LEU A 151 17.40 2.04 11.09
N PRO A 152 18.21 2.95 11.64
CA PRO A 152 19.18 2.62 12.70
C PRO A 152 18.53 2.08 13.97
N ASP A 153 17.27 2.42 14.19
CA ASP A 153 16.54 2.08 15.42
C ASP A 153 15.53 0.92 15.22
N PHE A 154 15.54 0.23 14.06
CA PHE A 154 14.59 -0.84 13.75
C PHE A 154 14.61 -1.98 14.79
N GLU A 155 15.81 -2.46 15.15
CA GLU A 155 15.97 -3.53 16.13
C GLU A 155 15.62 -3.07 17.56
N GLU A 156 15.91 -1.80 17.90
CA GLU A 156 15.52 -1.23 19.20
C GLU A 156 13.99 -1.18 19.33
N LEU A 157 13.29 -0.80 18.27
CA LEU A 157 11.84 -0.75 18.23
C LEU A 157 11.22 -2.14 18.39
N LYS A 158 11.79 -3.14 17.72
CA LYS A 158 11.41 -4.56 17.87
C LYS A 158 11.55 -5.01 19.31
N GLN A 159 12.69 -4.70 19.95
CA GLN A 159 12.96 -5.05 21.34
C GLN A 159 11.97 -4.37 22.30
N VAL A 160 11.65 -3.10 22.09
CA VAL A 160 10.65 -2.37 22.88
C VAL A 160 9.27 -3.00 22.75
N ALA A 161 8.89 -3.47 21.55
CA ALA A 161 7.63 -4.16 21.34
C ALA A 161 7.56 -5.50 22.10
N LEU A 162 8.64 -6.27 22.10
CA LEU A 162 8.73 -7.54 22.83
C LEU A 162 8.64 -7.32 24.36
N GLU A 163 9.46 -6.42 24.90
CA GLU A 163 9.44 -6.09 26.32
C GLU A 163 8.09 -5.54 26.79
N TYR A 164 7.42 -4.76 25.90
CA TYR A 164 6.09 -4.24 26.20
C TYR A 164 5.09 -5.37 26.45
N ILE A 165 5.11 -6.42 25.65
CA ILE A 165 4.18 -7.53 25.79
C ILE A 165 4.51 -8.39 27.02
N GLU A 166 5.80 -8.66 27.24
CA GLU A 166 6.26 -9.47 28.36
C GLU A 166 5.96 -8.82 29.72
N HIS A 167 5.93 -7.50 29.76
CA HIS A 167 5.77 -6.72 31.00
C HIS A 167 4.60 -5.73 30.96
N ALA A 168 3.57 -6.00 30.16
CA ALA A 168 2.41 -5.11 29.95
C ALA A 168 1.67 -4.69 31.24
N SER A 169 1.91 -5.37 32.36
CA SER A 169 1.35 -5.03 33.67
C SER A 169 2.16 -4.01 34.47
N SER A 170 3.37 -3.65 34.04
CA SER A 170 4.28 -2.79 34.79
C SER A 170 4.18 -1.31 34.39
N PHE A 171 4.02 -0.42 35.37
CA PHE A 171 4.00 1.03 35.16
C PHE A 171 5.33 1.58 34.59
N ALA A 172 6.44 0.92 34.93
CA ALA A 172 7.78 1.28 34.40
C ALA A 172 7.89 1.18 32.88
N GLN A 173 7.00 0.46 32.22
CA GLN A 173 6.97 0.35 30.76
C GLN A 173 6.49 1.64 30.07
N ILE A 174 5.60 2.42 30.69
CA ILE A 174 5.20 3.72 30.12
C ILE A 174 6.39 4.66 30.06
N GLU A 175 7.10 4.76 31.17
CA GLU A 175 8.26 5.61 31.28
C GLU A 175 9.34 5.20 30.28
N LYS A 176 9.54 3.90 30.10
CA LYS A 176 10.49 3.33 29.13
C LYS A 176 10.07 3.60 27.69
N MET A 177 8.77 3.52 27.36
CA MET A 177 8.25 3.87 26.05
C MET A 177 8.33 5.38 25.79
N GLN A 178 8.05 6.22 26.77
CA GLN A 178 8.15 7.68 26.63
C GLN A 178 9.58 8.17 26.54
N THR A 179 10.54 7.45 27.11
CA THR A 179 11.97 7.80 27.11
C THR A 179 12.78 7.10 26.03
N SER A 180 12.20 6.10 25.36
CA SER A 180 12.84 5.30 24.32
C SER A 180 12.80 5.99 22.94
N VAL A 181 13.06 5.22 21.90
CA VAL A 181 13.08 5.59 20.47
C VAL A 181 11.94 6.50 20.03
N PHE A 182 10.76 6.40 20.66
CA PHE A 182 9.61 7.21 20.32
C PHE A 182 9.75 8.69 20.66
N VAL A 183 10.59 9.03 21.63
CA VAL A 183 10.67 10.39 22.19
C VAL A 183 12.07 10.98 22.14
N SER A 184 13.11 10.15 22.23
CA SER A 184 14.46 10.67 22.56
C SER A 184 15.29 11.16 21.37
N LYS A 185 14.96 10.78 20.14
CA LYS A 185 15.81 11.07 18.96
C LYS A 185 15.18 11.98 17.90
N SER A 186 13.89 12.25 17.98
CA SER A 186 13.28 13.27 17.14
C SER A 186 12.40 14.19 17.98
N GLU A 187 12.47 15.49 17.75
CA GLU A 187 11.58 16.47 18.38
C GLU A 187 10.10 16.23 18.08
N ARG A 188 9.78 15.16 17.35
CA ARG A 188 8.40 14.76 16.99
C ARG A 188 8.30 13.24 16.92
N MET A 189 7.45 12.70 17.77
CA MET A 189 6.97 11.32 17.68
C MET A 189 6.46 11.04 16.26
N ASN A 190 6.99 10.02 15.60
CA ASN A 190 6.65 9.71 14.21
C ASN A 190 5.55 8.64 14.16
N LYS A 191 4.51 8.88 13.35
CA LYS A 191 3.41 7.92 13.15
C LYS A 191 3.87 6.58 12.60
N ASP A 192 4.84 6.59 11.69
CA ASP A 192 5.38 5.39 11.05
C ASP A 192 6.04 4.46 12.08
N TRP A 193 6.74 5.03 13.07
CA TRP A 193 7.35 4.28 14.16
C TRP A 193 6.29 3.63 15.07
N ILE A 194 5.24 4.36 15.40
CA ILE A 194 4.13 3.83 16.21
C ILE A 194 3.42 2.72 15.44
N GLN A 195 3.22 2.89 14.15
CA GLN A 195 2.62 1.87 13.28
C GLN A 195 3.47 0.60 13.25
N LEU A 196 4.78 0.73 13.02
CA LEU A 196 5.72 -0.39 13.01
C LEU A 196 5.77 -1.10 14.37
N TRP A 197 5.75 -0.35 15.47
CA TRP A 197 5.66 -0.91 16.81
C TRP A 197 4.37 -1.71 17.03
N ILE A 198 3.20 -1.17 16.63
CA ILE A 198 1.93 -1.90 16.72
C ILE A 198 1.97 -3.20 15.91
N GLN A 199 2.58 -3.17 14.72
CA GLN A 199 2.72 -4.35 13.86
C GLN A 199 3.61 -5.42 14.51
N TRP A 200 4.70 -5.04 15.17
CA TRP A 200 5.51 -5.97 15.96
C TRP A 200 4.71 -6.59 17.10
N VAL A 201 3.95 -5.78 17.84
CA VAL A 201 3.09 -6.28 18.93
C VAL A 201 2.05 -7.27 18.39
N LEU A 202 1.38 -6.94 17.28
CA LEU A 202 0.41 -7.83 16.61
C LEU A 202 1.06 -9.15 16.19
N PHE A 203 2.24 -9.08 15.59
CA PHE A 203 3.01 -10.25 15.17
C PHE A 203 3.33 -11.18 16.35
N TYR A 204 3.78 -10.64 17.48
CA TYR A 204 4.08 -11.43 18.67
C TYR A 204 2.83 -12.05 19.30
N VAL A 205 1.72 -11.32 19.34
CA VAL A 205 0.43 -11.83 19.83
C VAL A 205 -0.07 -12.98 18.95
N LYS A 206 0.03 -12.83 17.62
CA LYS A 206 -0.39 -13.83 16.64
C LYS A 206 0.45 -15.10 16.67
N ASN A 207 1.76 -14.96 16.84
CA ASN A 207 2.72 -16.08 16.83
C ASN A 207 2.97 -16.69 18.22
N ASP A 208 2.04 -16.50 19.15
CA ASP A 208 2.05 -17.11 20.49
C ASP A 208 3.31 -16.83 21.34
N ARG A 209 4.01 -15.71 21.05
CA ARG A 209 5.12 -15.25 21.89
C ARG A 209 4.65 -14.70 23.24
N VAL A 210 3.33 -14.54 23.41
CA VAL A 210 2.70 -13.99 24.61
C VAL A 210 1.90 -15.07 25.29
N ASN A 211 2.20 -15.34 26.54
CA ASN A 211 1.46 -16.31 27.34
C ASN A 211 0.17 -15.68 27.90
N LEU A 212 -0.83 -15.48 27.05
CA LEU A 212 -2.14 -14.95 27.40
C LEU A 212 -3.24 -15.94 27.01
N PRO A 213 -4.36 -16.00 27.78
CA PRO A 213 -5.55 -16.73 27.36
C PRO A 213 -6.08 -16.20 26.02
N LEU A 214 -6.69 -17.09 25.21
CA LEU A 214 -7.19 -16.75 23.87
C LEU A 214 -8.13 -15.53 23.88
N GLU A 215 -9.03 -15.45 24.86
CA GLU A 215 -9.96 -14.33 25.00
C GLU A 215 -9.23 -12.97 25.14
N LYS A 216 -8.18 -12.94 25.95
CA LYS A 216 -7.36 -11.74 26.13
C LYS A 216 -6.54 -11.41 24.87
N LYS A 217 -6.02 -12.42 24.15
CA LYS A 217 -5.35 -12.23 22.86
C LYS A 217 -6.28 -11.60 21.84
N VAL A 218 -7.50 -12.11 21.68
CA VAL A 218 -8.49 -11.56 20.75
C VAL A 218 -8.81 -10.10 21.09
N LYS A 219 -9.02 -9.80 22.37
CA LYS A 219 -9.32 -8.43 22.82
C LYS A 219 -8.14 -7.48 22.57
N LEU A 220 -6.92 -7.92 22.88
CA LEU A 220 -5.72 -7.15 22.62
C LEU A 220 -5.54 -6.89 21.12
N TYR A 221 -5.74 -7.91 20.29
CA TYR A 221 -5.65 -7.81 18.84
C TYR A 221 -6.65 -6.78 18.27
N SER A 222 -7.90 -6.82 18.73
CA SER A 222 -8.94 -5.86 18.32
C SER A 222 -8.56 -4.41 18.67
N ILE A 223 -8.03 -4.18 19.88
CA ILE A 223 -7.58 -2.85 20.32
C ILE A 223 -6.43 -2.35 19.44
N LEU A 224 -5.48 -3.23 19.10
CA LEU A 224 -4.33 -2.84 18.29
C LEU A 224 -4.73 -2.50 16.84
N ILE A 225 -5.66 -3.24 16.24
CA ILE A 225 -6.21 -2.92 14.91
C ILE A 225 -6.92 -1.56 14.91
N GLU A 226 -7.81 -1.31 15.87
CA GLU A 226 -8.47 0.00 16.02
C GLU A 226 -7.44 1.13 16.16
N ASN A 227 -6.32 0.86 16.81
CA ASN A 227 -5.25 1.83 16.99
C ASN A 227 -4.56 2.17 15.67
N MET A 228 -4.33 1.20 14.80
CA MET A 228 -3.79 1.47 13.47
C MET A 228 -4.71 2.38 12.66
N ASP A 229 -6.00 2.11 12.63
CA ASP A 229 -6.99 2.93 11.92
C ASP A 229 -7.02 4.37 12.44
N MET A 230 -6.82 4.56 13.74
CA MET A 230 -6.79 5.91 14.33
C MET A 230 -5.55 6.72 13.96
N LEU A 231 -4.42 6.10 13.64
CA LEU A 231 -3.21 6.80 13.22
C LEU A 231 -3.37 7.51 11.85
N TYR A 232 -4.31 7.08 11.02
CA TYR A 232 -4.63 7.78 9.77
C TYR A 232 -5.33 9.13 9.99
N ARG A 233 -5.86 9.37 11.21
CA ARG A 233 -6.51 10.64 11.58
C ARG A 233 -5.49 11.62 12.19
N PRO A 234 -5.78 12.93 12.21
CA PRO A 234 -4.99 13.89 12.98
C PRO A 234 -5.18 13.62 14.47
N VAL A 235 -4.13 13.13 15.13
CA VAL A 235 -4.11 12.81 16.56
C VAL A 235 -2.87 13.41 17.23
N ASP A 236 -3.01 13.80 18.49
CA ASP A 236 -1.86 14.06 19.34
C ASP A 236 -1.25 12.71 19.74
N LEU A 237 0.00 12.47 19.30
CA LEU A 237 0.65 11.16 19.45
C LEU A 237 0.98 10.85 20.92
N GLY A 238 1.25 11.86 21.75
CA GLY A 238 1.50 11.66 23.19
C GLY A 238 0.25 11.14 23.89
N LEU A 239 -0.87 11.86 23.74
CA LEU A 239 -2.17 11.44 24.29
C LEU A 239 -2.64 10.10 23.69
N PHE A 240 -2.34 9.87 22.42
CA PHE A 240 -2.63 8.59 21.76
C PHE A 240 -1.92 7.44 22.47
N MET A 241 -0.61 7.55 22.69
CA MET A 241 0.18 6.51 23.35
C MET A 241 -0.25 6.27 24.79
N ASP A 242 -0.51 7.32 25.57
CA ASP A 242 -0.99 7.22 26.94
C ASP A 242 -2.33 6.47 27.03
N LYS A 243 -3.28 6.87 26.18
CA LYS A 243 -4.59 6.20 26.12
C LYS A 243 -4.43 4.72 25.77
N ARG A 244 -3.60 4.40 24.77
CA ARG A 244 -3.39 3.01 24.31
C ARG A 244 -2.75 2.14 25.34
N TYR A 245 -1.82 2.67 26.12
CA TYR A 245 -1.30 1.96 27.25
C TYR A 245 -2.41 1.49 28.21
N TYR A 246 -3.31 2.38 28.58
CA TYR A 246 -4.42 2.01 29.48
C TYR A 246 -5.37 0.99 28.85
N ASP A 247 -5.72 1.14 27.58
CA ASP A 247 -6.61 0.23 26.86
C ASP A 247 -6.00 -1.18 26.80
N ILE A 248 -4.71 -1.28 26.45
CA ILE A 248 -3.98 -2.55 26.36
C ILE A 248 -3.83 -3.18 27.75
N ARG A 249 -3.42 -2.40 28.74
CA ARG A 249 -3.32 -2.88 30.12
C ARG A 249 -4.64 -3.47 30.62
N LYS A 250 -5.75 -2.80 30.37
CA LYS A 250 -7.09 -3.29 30.74
C LYS A 250 -7.50 -4.57 30.01
N ALA A 251 -6.93 -4.80 28.84
CA ALA A 251 -7.18 -6.03 28.09
C ALA A 251 -6.34 -7.21 28.59
N VAL A 252 -5.14 -6.94 29.13
CA VAL A 252 -4.17 -7.96 29.54
C VAL A 252 -4.33 -8.36 31.02
N ILE A 253 -4.71 -7.43 31.88
CA ILE A 253 -5.01 -7.69 33.30
C ILE A 253 -6.42 -8.25 33.44
#